data_18a8129553ba7e1b6b48f88016b22451
#
_entry.id   18a8129553ba7e1b6b48f88016b22451
#
_cell.length_a   1.000
_cell.length_b   1.000
_cell.length_c   1.000
_cell.angle_alpha   90.00
_cell.angle_beta   90.00
_cell.angle_gamma   90.00
#
_symmetry.space_group_name_H-M   'P 1'
#
loop_
_entity.id
_entity.type
_entity.pdbx_description
1 polymer ?
#
loop_
_entity_poly.entity_id
_entity_poly.type
_entity_poly.pdbx_seq_one_letter_code
_entity_poly.pdbx_strand_id
1 'polypeptide(L)' 'NNLSEMKMTSTNDLELILSDHPTHIYLGQDRLWSRFEILKQFELELGEKKISDYTYLDMRYENQIITKGRQS' A
#
# COMPACT_ATOMS: atom_id res chain seq x y z
N ASN A 1 8.42 9.47 -1.67
CA ASN A 1 7.40 8.99 -0.85
C ASN A 1 6.64 10.03 -0.14
N ASN A 2 5.40 10.15 -0.46
CA ASN A 2 4.58 11.22 0.06
C ASN A 2 3.48 10.64 0.91
N LEU A 3 3.90 10.06 2.02
CA LEU A 3 2.95 9.53 2.98
C LEU A 3 2.23 10.71 3.61
N SER A 4 0.94 10.80 3.38
CA SER A 4 0.19 11.90 3.93
C SER A 4 -0.53 11.50 5.21
N GLU A 5 -0.85 10.23 5.34
CA GLU A 5 -1.68 9.83 6.45
C GLU A 5 -1.45 8.37 6.78
N MET A 6 -1.52 8.06 8.07
CA MET A 6 -1.49 6.70 8.56
C MET A 6 -2.65 6.58 9.53
N LYS A 7 -3.52 5.62 9.31
CA LYS A 7 -4.67 5.52 10.19
C LYS A 7 -5.03 4.08 10.49
N MET A 8 -5.67 3.89 11.65
CA MET A 8 -6.19 2.61 12.04
C MET A 8 -7.68 2.60 11.81
N THR A 9 -8.16 1.54 11.19
CA THR A 9 -9.59 1.41 10.99
C THR A 9 -10.25 0.93 12.26
N SER A 10 -11.57 0.86 12.23
CA SER A 10 -12.32 0.39 13.40
C SER A 10 -12.04 -1.07 13.72
N THR A 11 -11.49 -1.82 12.78
CA THR A 11 -11.09 -3.21 12.99
C THR A 11 -9.61 -3.33 13.30
N ASN A 12 -8.94 -2.21 13.59
CA ASN A 12 -7.52 -2.17 13.92
C ASN A 12 -6.61 -2.55 12.76
N ASP A 13 -7.08 -2.40 11.55
CA ASP A 13 -6.25 -2.57 10.37
C ASP A 13 -5.50 -1.28 10.10
N LEU A 14 -4.23 -1.39 9.75
CA LEU A 14 -3.43 -0.23 9.41
C LEU A 14 -3.59 0.11 7.94
N GLU A 15 -3.82 1.37 7.67
CA GLU A 15 -3.96 1.87 6.31
C GLU A 15 -3.04 3.07 6.13
N LEU A 16 -2.29 3.06 5.04
CA LEU A 16 -1.45 4.20 4.67
C LEU A 16 -2.08 4.90 3.49
N ILE A 17 -2.00 6.22 3.46
CA ILE A 17 -2.53 7.02 2.35
C ILE A 17 -1.42 7.92 1.85
N LEU A 18 -1.09 7.80 0.58
CA LEU A 18 -0.09 8.65 -0.05
C LEU A 18 -0.78 9.90 -0.57
N SER A 19 -0.06 11.02 -0.52
CA SER A 19 -0.69 12.33 -0.67
C SER A 19 -0.86 12.83 -2.10
N ASP A 20 0.06 12.52 -2.99
CA ASP A 20 0.05 13.15 -4.31
C ASP A 20 -1.17 12.77 -5.11
N HIS A 21 -1.37 11.49 -5.27
CA HIS A 21 -2.59 10.94 -5.85
C HIS A 21 -3.03 9.92 -4.83
N PRO A 22 -4.12 10.13 -4.15
CA PRO A 22 -4.46 9.26 -3.02
C PRO A 22 -4.39 7.80 -3.41
N THR A 23 -3.43 7.12 -2.82
CA THR A 23 -3.26 5.68 -2.97
C THR A 23 -3.43 5.08 -1.59
N HIS A 24 -4.38 4.19 -1.47
CA HIS A 24 -4.66 3.53 -0.20
C HIS A 24 -3.90 2.23 -0.13
N ILE A 25 -3.15 2.03 0.93
CA ILE A 25 -2.36 0.81 1.12
C ILE A 25 -2.88 0.14 2.37
N TYR A 26 -3.51 -1.02 2.20
CA TYR A 26 -4.12 -1.74 3.31
C TYR A 26 -3.14 -2.80 3.80
N LEU A 27 -2.59 -2.57 4.99
CA LEU A 27 -1.56 -3.46 5.55
C LEU A 27 -2.12 -4.51 6.47
N GLY A 28 -3.26 -4.28 7.09
CA GLY A 28 -3.86 -5.26 7.98
C GLY A 28 -3.44 -5.06 9.42
N GLN A 29 -3.57 -6.11 10.22
CA GLN A 29 -3.38 -6.03 11.65
C GLN A 29 -2.08 -6.62 12.15
N ASP A 30 -1.53 -7.60 11.45
CA ASP A 30 -0.39 -8.33 11.94
C ASP A 30 0.72 -8.36 10.90
N ARG A 31 1.89 -8.76 11.34
CA ARG A 31 3.07 -8.87 10.48
C ARG A 31 3.35 -7.57 9.76
N LEU A 32 3.11 -6.46 10.43
CA LEU A 32 3.24 -5.15 9.77
C LEU A 32 4.66 -4.93 9.28
N TRP A 33 5.66 -5.35 10.06
CA TRP A 33 7.04 -5.16 9.66
C TRP A 33 7.34 -5.91 8.37
N SER A 34 6.88 -7.17 8.28
CA SER A 34 7.07 -7.95 7.07
C SER A 34 6.35 -7.31 5.89
N ARG A 35 5.17 -6.79 6.13
CA ARG A 35 4.40 -6.19 5.04
C ARG A 35 5.04 -4.90 4.56
N PHE A 36 5.63 -4.12 5.46
CA PHE A 36 6.39 -2.96 5.04
C PHE A 36 7.55 -3.37 4.14
N GLU A 37 8.23 -4.46 4.47
CA GLU A 37 9.34 -4.91 3.65
C GLU A 37 8.87 -5.40 2.29
N ILE A 38 7.74 -6.08 2.25
CA ILE A 38 7.16 -6.52 0.99
C ILE A 38 6.78 -5.31 0.14
N LEU A 39 6.20 -4.29 0.76
CA LEU A 39 5.83 -3.08 0.06
C LEU A 39 7.06 -2.40 -0.54
N LYS A 40 8.14 -2.34 0.22
CA LYS A 40 9.37 -1.75 -0.24
C LYS A 40 9.94 -2.52 -1.43
N GLN A 41 9.89 -3.84 -1.35
CA GLN A 41 10.37 -4.67 -2.44
C GLN A 41 9.50 -4.48 -3.68
N PHE A 42 8.18 -4.40 -3.47
CA PHE A 42 7.26 -4.16 -4.56
C PHE A 42 7.60 -2.84 -5.27
N GLU A 43 7.86 -1.80 -4.49
CA GLU A 43 8.20 -0.51 -5.05
C GLU A 43 9.47 -0.59 -5.90
N LEU A 44 10.46 -1.31 -5.42
CA LEU A 44 11.71 -1.45 -6.16
C LEU A 44 11.51 -2.19 -7.48
N GLU A 45 10.57 -3.12 -7.52
CA GLU A 45 10.35 -3.91 -8.72
C GLU A 45 9.48 -3.24 -9.75
N LEU A 46 8.86 -2.13 -9.39
CA LEU A 46 7.99 -1.43 -10.33
C LEU A 46 8.74 -0.80 -11.48
N GLY A 47 10.03 -0.53 -11.32
CA GLY A 47 10.79 0.12 -12.36
C GLY A 47 10.35 1.56 -12.56
N GLU A 48 9.81 1.84 -13.73
CA GLU A 48 9.39 3.20 -14.05
C GLU A 48 8.06 3.57 -13.43
N LYS A 49 7.30 2.58 -12.99
CA LYS A 49 6.03 2.87 -12.36
C LYS A 49 6.25 3.26 -10.92
N LYS A 50 5.26 3.94 -10.35
CA LYS A 50 5.30 4.35 -8.96
C LYS A 50 4.11 3.77 -8.24
N ILE A 51 4.21 3.65 -6.92
CA ILE A 51 3.07 3.20 -6.13
C ILE A 51 1.88 4.13 -6.34
N SER A 52 2.15 5.42 -6.53
CA SER A 52 1.07 6.39 -6.75
C SER A 52 0.35 6.19 -8.09
N ASP A 53 0.84 5.31 -8.94
CA ASP A 53 0.12 4.95 -10.17
C ASP A 53 -1.05 4.02 -9.90
N TYR A 54 -1.22 3.57 -8.66
CA TYR A 54 -2.28 2.67 -8.29
C TYR A 54 -3.30 3.39 -7.41
N THR A 55 -4.55 2.98 -7.54
CA THR A 55 -5.61 3.49 -6.67
C THR A 55 -5.49 2.86 -5.29
N TYR A 56 -5.18 1.58 -5.24
CA TYR A 56 -4.96 0.93 -3.96
C TYR A 56 -4.06 -0.29 -4.11
N LEU A 57 -3.46 -0.65 -3.00
CA LEU A 57 -2.70 -1.88 -2.83
C LEU A 57 -3.26 -2.56 -1.61
N ASP A 58 -3.69 -3.80 -1.75
CA ASP A 58 -4.23 -4.55 -0.62
C ASP A 58 -3.25 -5.65 -0.29
N MET A 59 -2.61 -5.52 0.86
CA MET A 59 -1.57 -6.44 1.29
C MET A 59 -2.04 -7.30 2.46
N ARG A 60 -3.33 -7.41 2.67
CA ARG A 60 -3.87 -8.15 3.81
C ARG A 60 -3.86 -9.66 3.59
N TYR A 61 -3.58 -10.09 2.39
CA TYR A 61 -3.58 -11.51 2.04
C TYR A 61 -2.17 -12.07 2.04
N GLU A 62 -2.05 -13.33 2.39
CA GLU A 62 -0.73 -13.96 2.41
C GLU A 62 -0.20 -14.16 0.99
N ASN A 63 1.05 -13.81 0.82
CA ASN A 63 1.78 -14.08 -0.42
C ASN A 63 1.18 -13.45 -1.66
N GLN A 64 0.37 -12.40 -1.49
CA GLN A 64 -0.10 -11.71 -2.68
C GLN A 64 -0.48 -10.28 -2.36
N ILE A 65 -0.30 -9.43 -3.35
CA ILE A 65 -0.71 -8.04 -3.28
C ILE A 65 -1.78 -7.85 -4.35
N ILE A 66 -2.94 -7.38 -3.94
CA ILE A 66 -4.02 -7.09 -4.87
C ILE A 66 -3.98 -5.61 -5.16
N THR A 67 -3.90 -5.26 -6.43
CA THR A 67 -3.75 -3.87 -6.83
C THR A 67 -4.84 -3.46 -7.80
N LYS A 68 -5.04 -2.16 -7.87
CA LYS A 68 -5.91 -1.59 -8.89
C LYS A 68 -5.21 -0.36 -9.44
N GLY A 69 -4.92 -0.37 -10.74
CA GLY A 69 -4.29 0.77 -11.38
C GLY A 69 -5.27 1.91 -11.56
N ARG A 70 -4.74 3.12 -11.73
CA ARG A 70 -5.58 4.26 -12.03
C ARG A 70 -6.02 4.17 -13.48
N GLN A 71 -7.27 4.52 -13.69
CA GLN A 71 -7.76 4.67 -15.04
C GLN A 71 -7.22 5.97 -15.61
N SER A 72 -6.75 5.89 -16.82
CA SER A 72 -6.28 7.08 -17.50
C SER A 72 -7.30 7.56 -18.51
#